data_105946c928d0007ae48b75472351456c
#
_entry.id   105946c928d0007ae48b75472351456c
#
_cell.length_a   1.000
_cell.length_b   1.000
_cell.length_c   1.000
_cell.angle_alpha   90.00
_cell.angle_beta   90.00
_cell.angle_gamma   90.00
#
_symmetry.space_group_name_H-M   'P 1'
#
loop_
_entity.id
_entity.type
_entity.pdbx_description
1 polymer ?
#
loop_
_entity_poly.entity_id
_entity_poly.type
_entity_poly.pdbx_seq_one_letter_code
_entity_poly.pdbx_strand_id
1 'polypeptide(L)'
;MDRLVCGDVGFGKTEVAIRAAFKMVQEGRQCAVLVPTTILAQQHYNTFCQRMKEYPINIGLLSRFRTRAEQKKTLEDLKAGRVDIIIGTHRLLSKDVEFKNLGLLVVDEEQRFGVTHKEKIKKIKENVDVLTLTATPIPRTMHMSLIGIRDMSLLEEAPVDRQPIQTYVMEYNDEMVREAILREMARGGQVYYVYNRVNGIEEIAAN
;
A
#
# COMPACT_ATOMS: atom_id res chain seq x y z
N MET A 1 2.45 -14.59 13.91
CA MET A 1 2.15 -14.95 12.50
C MET A 1 2.99 -14.07 11.57
N ASP A 2 3.58 -14.61 10.51
CA ASP A 2 4.16 -13.85 9.39
C ASP A 2 3.54 -14.39 8.09
N ARG A 3 2.64 -13.62 7.49
CA ARG A 3 1.88 -14.05 6.32
C ARG A 3 2.07 -13.09 5.15
N LEU A 4 2.31 -13.65 3.97
CA LEU A 4 2.41 -12.94 2.71
C LEU A 4 1.11 -13.10 1.93
N VAL A 5 0.46 -12.00 1.58
CA VAL A 5 -0.70 -11.96 0.69
C VAL A 5 -0.26 -11.46 -0.67
N CYS A 6 -0.34 -12.35 -1.66
CA CYS A 6 -0.01 -12.07 -3.05
C CYS A 6 -1.30 -11.94 -3.86
N GLY A 7 -1.35 -11.01 -4.77
CA GLY A 7 -2.47 -10.83 -5.69
C GLY A 7 -2.17 -9.67 -6.62
N ASP A 8 -2.71 -9.69 -7.80
CA ASP A 8 -2.50 -8.60 -8.77
C ASP A 8 -3.09 -7.28 -8.27
N VAL A 9 -2.75 -6.18 -8.95
CA VAL A 9 -3.29 -4.85 -8.66
C VAL A 9 -4.82 -4.89 -8.77
N GLY A 10 -5.51 -4.35 -7.76
CA GLY A 10 -6.98 -4.33 -7.74
C GLY A 10 -7.66 -5.60 -7.23
N PHE A 11 -6.93 -6.66 -6.82
CA PHE A 11 -7.51 -7.92 -6.31
C PHE A 11 -7.98 -7.85 -4.84
N GLY A 12 -8.01 -6.67 -4.25
CA GLY A 12 -8.55 -6.49 -2.89
C GLY A 12 -7.57 -6.78 -1.75
N LYS A 13 -6.25 -6.80 -2.00
CA LYS A 13 -5.24 -6.95 -0.92
C LYS A 13 -5.45 -5.97 0.23
N THR A 14 -5.77 -4.72 -0.07
CA THR A 14 -6.03 -3.68 0.92
C THR A 14 -7.25 -4.02 1.79
N GLU A 15 -8.28 -4.65 1.24
CA GLU A 15 -9.45 -5.08 2.01
C GLU A 15 -9.07 -6.15 3.05
N VAL A 16 -8.17 -7.07 2.72
CA VAL A 16 -7.63 -8.05 3.67
C VAL A 16 -6.93 -7.35 4.83
N ALA A 17 -6.09 -6.35 4.52
CA ALA A 17 -5.39 -5.55 5.53
C ALA A 17 -6.35 -4.78 6.44
N ILE A 18 -7.40 -4.18 5.88
CA ILE A 18 -8.43 -3.43 6.63
C ILE A 18 -9.14 -4.36 7.63
N ARG A 19 -9.54 -5.55 7.18
CA ARG A 19 -10.22 -6.53 8.04
C ARG A 19 -9.29 -7.06 9.13
N ALA A 20 -8.04 -7.34 8.81
CA ALA A 20 -7.04 -7.76 9.81
C ALA A 20 -6.78 -6.67 10.86
N ALA A 21 -6.63 -5.41 10.42
CA ALA A 21 -6.47 -4.27 11.32
C ALA A 21 -7.69 -4.08 12.22
N PHE A 22 -8.90 -4.16 11.66
CA PHE A 22 -10.14 -4.06 12.41
C PHE A 22 -10.22 -5.11 13.51
N LYS A 23 -9.95 -6.38 13.17
CA LYS A 23 -9.94 -7.48 14.15
C LYS A 23 -8.93 -7.24 15.27
N MET A 24 -7.72 -6.78 14.92
CA MET A 24 -6.67 -6.50 15.90
C MET A 24 -7.07 -5.39 16.88
N VAL A 25 -7.70 -4.33 16.37
CA VAL A 25 -8.21 -3.23 17.21
C VAL A 25 -9.32 -3.70 18.14
N GLN A 26 -10.20 -4.59 17.70
CA GLN A 26 -11.24 -5.18 18.54
C GLN A 26 -10.65 -6.03 19.68
N GLU A 27 -9.46 -6.57 19.54
CA GLU A 27 -8.71 -7.25 20.59
C GLU A 27 -7.94 -6.27 21.53
N GLY A 28 -8.15 -4.96 21.37
CA GLY A 28 -7.51 -3.93 22.20
C GLY A 28 -6.04 -3.69 21.88
N ARG A 29 -5.58 -4.09 20.68
CA ARG A 29 -4.19 -3.94 20.23
C ARG A 29 -4.08 -2.95 19.08
N GLN A 30 -2.93 -2.30 18.97
CA GLN A 30 -2.66 -1.33 17.91
C GLN A 30 -2.21 -2.00 16.62
N CYS A 31 -2.51 -1.36 15.49
CA CYS A 31 -2.07 -1.79 14.16
C CYS A 31 -1.22 -0.69 13.49
N ALA A 32 -0.11 -1.07 12.87
CA ALA A 32 0.70 -0.20 12.04
C ALA A 32 0.61 -0.62 10.56
N VAL A 33 0.40 0.33 9.66
CA VAL A 33 0.37 0.12 8.20
C VAL A 33 1.53 0.88 7.58
N LEU A 34 2.53 0.14 7.13
CA LEU A 34 3.76 0.66 6.55
C LEU A 34 3.68 0.61 5.02
N VAL A 35 3.86 1.76 4.38
CA VAL A 35 3.81 1.90 2.92
C VAL A 35 5.04 2.63 2.38
N PRO A 36 5.46 2.40 1.12
CA PRO A 36 6.72 2.93 0.61
C PRO A 36 6.68 4.43 0.28
N THR A 37 5.53 5.00 -0.03
CA THR A 37 5.41 6.39 -0.47
C THR A 37 4.38 7.18 0.32
N THR A 38 4.56 8.52 0.36
CA THR A 38 3.62 9.42 1.03
C THR A 38 2.25 9.48 0.35
N ILE A 39 2.21 9.28 -0.96
CA ILE A 39 0.96 9.23 -1.73
C ILE A 39 0.16 7.99 -1.33
N LEU A 40 0.80 6.83 -1.27
CA LEU A 40 0.17 5.60 -0.80
C LEU A 40 -0.27 5.71 0.66
N ALA A 41 0.52 6.36 1.53
CA ALA A 41 0.12 6.59 2.91
C ALA A 41 -1.18 7.40 3.02
N GLN A 42 -1.30 8.46 2.21
CA GLN A 42 -2.53 9.27 2.18
C GLN A 42 -3.71 8.47 1.60
N GLN A 43 -3.49 7.71 0.54
CA GLN A 43 -4.52 6.87 -0.07
C GLN A 43 -5.04 5.81 0.92
N HIS A 44 -4.15 5.08 1.56
CA HIS A 44 -4.53 4.10 2.60
C HIS A 44 -5.26 4.78 3.76
N TYR A 45 -4.76 5.93 4.23
CA TYR A 45 -5.40 6.69 5.29
C TYR A 45 -6.86 7.03 4.94
N ASN A 46 -7.10 7.58 3.77
CA ASN A 46 -8.45 7.93 3.31
C ASN A 46 -9.35 6.69 3.24
N THR A 47 -8.84 5.60 2.67
CA THR A 47 -9.58 4.34 2.52
C THR A 47 -9.95 3.74 3.89
N PHE A 48 -8.99 3.67 4.82
CA PHE A 48 -9.22 3.17 6.18
C PHE A 48 -10.22 4.05 6.93
N CYS A 49 -10.08 5.38 6.87
CA CYS A 49 -11.04 6.30 7.50
C CYS A 49 -12.45 6.11 6.94
N GLN A 50 -12.59 5.98 5.61
CA GLN A 50 -13.89 5.77 4.98
C GLN A 50 -14.53 4.43 5.41
N ARG A 51 -13.73 3.36 5.44
CA ARG A 51 -14.21 2.01 5.80
C ARG A 51 -14.56 1.86 7.28
N MET A 52 -13.91 2.62 8.14
CA MET A 52 -14.08 2.53 9.59
C MET A 52 -14.86 3.70 10.20
N LYS A 53 -15.48 4.57 9.38
CA LYS A 53 -16.16 5.79 9.86
C LYS A 53 -17.29 5.54 10.87
N GLU A 54 -17.91 4.36 10.84
CA GLU A 54 -19.04 4.00 11.73
C GLU A 54 -18.57 3.34 13.04
N TYR A 55 -17.26 3.15 13.19
CA TYR A 55 -16.67 2.51 14.36
C TYR A 55 -15.84 3.50 15.17
N PRO A 56 -15.77 3.36 16.50
CA PRO A 56 -14.98 4.24 17.36
C PRO A 56 -13.48 3.89 17.28
N ILE A 57 -12.90 3.97 16.08
CA ILE A 57 -11.50 3.63 15.79
C ILE A 57 -10.75 4.90 15.38
N ASN A 58 -9.68 5.22 16.11
CA ASN A 58 -8.84 6.37 15.85
C ASN A 58 -7.68 6.01 14.91
N ILE A 59 -7.67 6.63 13.73
CA ILE A 59 -6.67 6.39 12.70
C ILE A 59 -5.74 7.59 12.60
N GLY A 60 -4.44 7.35 12.76
CA GLY A 60 -3.39 8.35 12.63
C GLY A 60 -2.63 8.24 11.30
N LEU A 61 -2.11 9.36 10.81
CA LEU A 61 -1.24 9.43 9.63
C LEU A 61 0.11 10.04 10.01
N LEU A 62 1.20 9.31 9.74
CA LEU A 62 2.56 9.78 9.96
C LEU A 62 3.30 9.89 8.62
N SER A 63 3.24 11.06 8.00
CA SER A 63 3.85 11.34 6.70
C SER A 63 4.43 12.76 6.65
N ARG A 64 5.26 13.04 5.65
CA ARG A 64 5.83 14.38 5.43
C ARG A 64 4.79 15.46 5.09
N PHE A 65 3.55 15.08 4.75
CA PHE A 65 2.46 16.03 4.50
C PHE A 65 1.83 16.56 5.79
N ARG A 66 2.20 16.01 6.94
CA ARG A 66 1.79 16.50 8.24
C ARG A 66 2.84 17.43 8.83
N THR A 67 2.40 18.50 9.47
CA THR A 67 3.28 19.42 10.17
C THR A 67 4.01 18.73 11.32
N ARG A 68 5.13 19.30 11.77
CA ARG A 68 5.88 18.75 12.91
C ARG A 68 5.03 18.68 14.19
N ALA A 69 4.16 19.66 14.41
CA ALA A 69 3.25 19.69 15.56
C ALA A 69 2.22 18.55 15.50
N GLU A 70 1.60 18.33 14.35
CA GLU A 70 0.68 17.22 14.14
C GLU A 70 1.37 15.86 14.32
N GLN A 71 2.56 15.69 13.75
CA GLN A 71 3.33 14.46 13.93
C GLN A 71 3.64 14.19 15.39
N LYS A 72 4.10 15.23 16.15
CA LYS A 72 4.38 15.11 17.58
C LYS A 72 3.14 14.68 18.36
N LYS A 73 2.00 15.34 18.12
CA LYS A 73 0.72 14.97 18.73
C LYS A 73 0.32 13.52 18.41
N THR A 74 0.44 13.13 17.13
CA THR A 74 0.12 11.75 16.70
C THR A 74 1.01 10.72 17.42
N LEU A 75 2.31 11.01 17.63
CA LEU A 75 3.22 10.13 18.37
C LEU A 75 2.88 10.05 19.87
N GLU A 76 2.53 11.16 20.49
CA GLU A 76 2.06 11.18 21.89
C GLU A 76 0.77 10.38 22.05
N ASP A 77 -0.18 10.53 21.12
CA ASP A 77 -1.45 9.79 21.09
C ASP A 77 -1.23 8.29 20.83
N LEU A 78 -0.29 7.94 19.96
CA LEU A 78 0.09 6.55 19.68
C LEU A 78 0.67 5.87 20.91
N LYS A 79 1.63 6.52 21.59
CA LYS A 79 2.26 6.03 22.82
C LYS A 79 1.25 5.87 23.96
N ALA A 80 0.28 6.78 24.06
CA ALA A 80 -0.78 6.74 25.06
C ALA A 80 -1.88 5.69 24.72
N GLY A 81 -1.88 5.12 23.52
CA GLY A 81 -2.89 4.17 23.05
C GLY A 81 -4.20 4.83 22.64
N ARG A 82 -4.18 6.12 22.29
CA ARG A 82 -5.34 6.83 21.74
C ARG A 82 -5.47 6.73 20.22
N VAL A 83 -4.41 6.30 19.55
CA VAL A 83 -4.42 5.93 18.12
C VAL A 83 -4.41 4.42 18.03
N ASP A 84 -5.42 3.85 17.39
CA ASP A 84 -5.61 2.41 17.23
C ASP A 84 -4.88 1.90 15.99
N ILE A 85 -4.96 2.66 14.88
CA ILE A 85 -4.29 2.32 13.62
C ILE A 85 -3.43 3.49 13.19
N ILE A 86 -2.15 3.26 12.98
CA ILE A 86 -1.24 4.25 12.42
C ILE A 86 -0.78 3.88 11.02
N ILE A 87 -0.94 4.81 10.08
CA ILE A 87 -0.52 4.62 8.69
C ILE A 87 0.64 5.57 8.40
N GLY A 88 1.69 5.07 7.75
CA GLY A 88 2.81 5.91 7.42
C GLY A 88 3.88 5.25 6.56
N THR A 89 4.89 6.04 6.22
CA THR A 89 6.06 5.58 5.47
C THR A 89 7.17 5.08 6.42
N HIS A 90 8.39 4.96 5.92
CA HIS A 90 9.58 4.60 6.72
C HIS A 90 9.74 5.43 8.02
N ARG A 91 9.04 6.55 8.16
CA ARG A 91 8.97 7.34 9.40
C ARG A 91 8.43 6.53 10.58
N LEU A 92 7.56 5.53 10.33
CA LEU A 92 7.08 4.60 11.35
C LEU A 92 8.19 3.72 11.97
N LEU A 93 9.32 3.57 11.27
CA LEU A 93 10.47 2.78 11.73
C LEU A 93 11.50 3.61 12.47
N SER A 94 11.22 4.86 12.81
CA SER A 94 12.11 5.74 13.55
C SER A 94 12.09 5.41 15.04
N LYS A 95 13.20 5.69 15.73
CA LYS A 95 13.39 5.32 17.15
C LYS A 95 12.44 6.00 18.13
N ASP A 96 11.87 7.15 17.74
CA ASP A 96 10.93 7.94 18.54
C ASP A 96 9.47 7.49 18.37
N VAL A 97 9.22 6.49 17.56
CA VAL A 97 7.89 5.88 17.41
C VAL A 97 7.73 4.76 18.43
N GLU A 98 6.91 5.01 19.42
CA GLU A 98 6.61 4.05 20.48
C GLU A 98 5.14 3.68 20.46
N PHE A 99 4.87 2.39 20.53
CA PHE A 99 3.51 1.83 20.61
C PHE A 99 3.22 1.42 22.04
N LYS A 100 1.98 1.58 22.49
CA LYS A 100 1.54 1.05 23.76
C LYS A 100 1.38 -0.46 23.71
N ASN A 101 0.76 -0.98 22.67
CA ASN A 101 0.46 -2.41 22.49
C ASN A 101 0.31 -2.76 21.01
N LEU A 102 1.42 -2.76 20.25
CA LEU A 102 1.40 -3.14 18.85
C LEU A 102 1.10 -4.63 18.69
N GLY A 103 0.05 -4.99 17.95
CA GLY A 103 -0.36 -6.35 17.67
C GLY A 103 -0.15 -6.77 16.22
N LEU A 104 -0.33 -5.85 15.29
CA LEU A 104 -0.22 -6.14 13.85
C LEU A 104 0.62 -5.08 13.12
N LEU A 105 1.54 -5.55 12.29
CA LEU A 105 2.23 -4.73 11.30
C LEU A 105 1.80 -5.17 9.90
N VAL A 106 1.15 -4.31 9.17
CA VAL A 106 0.89 -4.46 7.74
C VAL A 106 2.01 -3.78 6.97
N VAL A 107 2.63 -4.49 6.02
CA VAL A 107 3.68 -3.96 5.13
C VAL A 107 3.19 -4.07 3.69
N ASP A 108 2.97 -2.94 3.05
CA ASP A 108 2.60 -2.91 1.64
C ASP A 108 3.85 -2.70 0.76
N GLU A 109 3.96 -3.47 -0.33
CA GLU A 109 5.06 -3.40 -1.29
C GLU A 109 6.46 -3.50 -0.62
N GLU A 110 6.68 -4.52 0.24
CA GLU A 110 7.93 -4.72 1.01
C GLU A 110 9.20 -4.64 0.16
N GLN A 111 9.13 -5.03 -1.12
CA GLN A 111 10.25 -4.99 -2.07
C GLN A 111 10.77 -3.56 -2.33
N ARG A 112 9.96 -2.55 -2.11
CA ARG A 112 10.34 -1.13 -2.30
C ARG A 112 11.10 -0.53 -1.12
N PHE A 113 11.24 -1.26 -0.02
CA PHE A 113 12.02 -0.80 1.13
C PHE A 113 13.50 -1.19 0.99
N GLY A 114 14.37 -0.26 1.36
CA GLY A 114 15.81 -0.51 1.40
C GLY A 114 16.21 -1.48 2.51
N VAL A 115 17.45 -2.01 2.44
CA VAL A 115 18.01 -3.02 3.34
C VAL A 115 17.85 -2.64 4.82
N THR A 116 18.23 -1.42 5.19
CA THR A 116 18.14 -0.92 6.57
C THR A 116 16.72 -0.92 7.13
N HIS A 117 15.73 -0.62 6.29
CA HIS A 117 14.33 -0.66 6.69
C HIS A 117 13.84 -2.10 6.86
N LYS A 118 14.25 -3.02 5.98
CA LYS A 118 13.93 -4.45 6.08
C LYS A 118 14.47 -5.07 7.36
N GLU A 119 15.67 -4.69 7.80
CA GLU A 119 16.24 -5.13 9.08
C GLU A 119 15.41 -4.66 10.29
N LYS A 120 14.94 -3.41 10.26
CA LYS A 120 14.06 -2.89 11.31
C LYS A 120 12.71 -3.60 11.33
N ILE A 121 12.11 -3.84 10.15
CA ILE A 121 10.88 -4.62 10.01
C ILE A 121 11.08 -6.02 10.59
N LYS A 122 12.22 -6.68 10.29
CA LYS A 122 12.55 -8.01 10.82
C LYS A 122 12.57 -8.05 12.35
N LYS A 123 13.13 -7.03 13.01
CA LYS A 123 13.13 -6.94 14.48
C LYS A 123 11.72 -6.80 15.07
N ILE A 124 10.83 -6.06 14.39
CA ILE A 124 9.44 -5.92 14.83
C ILE A 124 8.70 -7.25 14.71
N LYS A 125 9.01 -8.03 13.66
CA LYS A 125 8.40 -9.35 13.38
C LYS A 125 8.56 -10.38 14.50
N GLU A 126 9.55 -10.24 15.35
CA GLU A 126 9.81 -11.21 16.43
C GLU A 126 8.68 -11.26 17.47
N ASN A 127 7.95 -10.14 17.68
CA ASN A 127 6.95 -10.01 18.75
C ASN A 127 5.56 -9.58 18.27
N VAL A 128 5.36 -9.40 16.97
CA VAL A 128 4.15 -8.82 16.37
C VAL A 128 3.71 -9.66 15.18
N ASP A 129 2.41 -9.83 15.02
CA ASP A 129 1.87 -10.41 13.79
C ASP A 129 2.17 -9.53 12.57
N VAL A 130 2.58 -10.15 11.48
CA VAL A 130 2.94 -9.41 10.27
C VAL A 130 2.16 -9.91 9.06
N LEU A 131 1.59 -8.95 8.35
CA LEU A 131 0.88 -9.15 7.10
C LEU A 131 1.58 -8.34 6.00
N THR A 132 2.21 -9.02 5.07
CA THR A 132 2.85 -8.36 3.91
C THR A 132 1.96 -8.48 2.70
N LEU A 133 1.77 -7.38 1.98
CA LEU A 133 1.01 -7.32 0.74
C LEU A 133 1.98 -7.12 -0.43
N THR A 134 1.77 -7.85 -1.52
CA THR A 134 2.55 -7.65 -2.75
C THR A 134 1.69 -7.85 -3.99
N ALA A 135 1.91 -6.99 -4.99
CA ALA A 135 1.31 -7.14 -6.32
C ALA A 135 2.19 -7.96 -7.28
N THR A 136 3.45 -8.23 -6.91
CA THR A 136 4.35 -8.98 -7.75
C THR A 136 3.94 -10.45 -7.75
N PRO A 137 3.53 -11.03 -8.88
CA PRO A 137 3.24 -12.45 -8.95
C PRO A 137 4.52 -13.24 -8.64
N ILE A 138 4.45 -14.10 -7.64
CA ILE A 138 5.58 -14.98 -7.32
C ILE A 138 5.48 -16.18 -8.26
N PRO A 139 6.49 -16.45 -9.11
CA PRO A 139 6.49 -17.64 -9.96
C PRO A 139 6.29 -18.91 -9.13
N ARG A 140 5.57 -19.90 -9.66
CA ARG A 140 5.30 -21.19 -8.94
C ARG A 140 6.54 -21.81 -8.33
N THR A 141 7.67 -21.76 -9.01
CA THR A 141 8.95 -22.25 -8.52
C THR A 141 9.46 -21.53 -7.28
N MET A 142 9.24 -20.19 -7.22
CA MET A 142 9.64 -19.38 -6.08
C MET A 142 8.61 -19.52 -4.93
N HIS A 143 7.35 -19.78 -5.25
CA HIS A 143 6.32 -20.14 -4.29
C HIS A 143 6.70 -21.43 -3.54
N MET A 144 7.12 -22.46 -4.25
CA MET A 144 7.54 -23.71 -3.63
C MET A 144 8.78 -23.58 -2.73
N SER A 145 9.71 -22.69 -3.06
CA SER A 145 10.90 -22.44 -2.22
C SER A 145 10.58 -21.61 -0.97
N LEU A 146 9.48 -20.90 -0.93
CA LEU A 146 9.03 -20.13 0.25
C LEU A 146 8.11 -20.92 1.18
N ILE A 147 7.60 -22.08 0.73
CA ILE A 147 6.79 -22.98 1.56
C ILE A 147 7.64 -23.47 2.75
N GLY A 148 7.16 -23.20 3.95
CA GLY A 148 7.86 -23.54 5.19
C GLY A 148 8.73 -22.44 5.79
N ILE A 149 9.02 -21.35 5.03
CA ILE A 149 9.73 -20.17 5.55
C ILE A 149 8.72 -19.11 5.98
N ARG A 150 7.59 -18.97 5.26
CA ARG A 150 6.56 -17.97 5.50
C ARG A 150 5.20 -18.47 5.02
N ASP A 151 4.16 -18.22 5.79
CA ASP A 151 2.78 -18.47 5.36
C ASP A 151 2.41 -17.59 4.16
N MET A 152 1.76 -18.17 3.15
CA MET A 152 1.36 -17.44 1.96
C MET A 152 -0.12 -17.65 1.63
N SER A 153 -0.76 -16.59 1.15
CA SER A 153 -2.11 -16.61 0.59
C SER A 153 -2.10 -15.95 -0.79
N LEU A 154 -2.74 -16.58 -1.76
CA LEU A 154 -2.87 -16.06 -3.12
C LEU A 154 -4.30 -15.58 -3.33
N LEU A 155 -4.45 -14.38 -3.90
CA LEU A 155 -5.71 -13.87 -4.42
C LEU A 155 -5.66 -14.08 -5.94
N GLU A 156 -6.30 -15.12 -6.41
CA GLU A 156 -6.24 -15.55 -7.82
C GLU A 156 -7.41 -15.00 -8.65
N GLU A 157 -8.51 -14.66 -8.01
CA GLU A 157 -9.71 -14.17 -8.68
C GLU A 157 -9.75 -12.64 -8.66
N ALA A 158 -9.96 -12.06 -9.83
CA ALA A 158 -10.23 -10.64 -9.97
C ALA A 158 -11.63 -10.30 -9.41
N PRO A 159 -11.87 -9.09 -8.90
CA PRO A 159 -13.22 -8.63 -8.61
C PRO A 159 -14.14 -8.75 -9.83
N VAL A 160 -15.42 -9.06 -9.59
CA VAL A 160 -16.41 -9.37 -10.65
C VAL A 160 -16.51 -8.27 -11.72
N ASP A 161 -16.35 -7.02 -11.34
CA ASP A 161 -16.48 -5.87 -12.24
C ASP A 161 -15.17 -5.48 -12.95
N ARG A 162 -14.10 -6.25 -12.77
CA ARG A 162 -12.81 -5.92 -13.39
C ARG A 162 -12.79 -6.34 -14.85
N GLN A 163 -12.75 -5.36 -15.73
CA GLN A 163 -12.51 -5.57 -17.15
C GLN A 163 -11.01 -5.76 -17.41
N PRO A 164 -10.60 -6.73 -18.24
CA PRO A 164 -9.20 -6.89 -18.62
C PRO A 164 -8.72 -5.70 -19.45
N ILE A 165 -7.49 -5.23 -19.15
CA ILE A 165 -6.86 -4.18 -19.94
C ILE A 165 -6.33 -4.80 -21.24
N GLN A 166 -6.76 -4.27 -22.39
CA GLN A 166 -6.17 -4.63 -23.67
C GLN A 166 -4.82 -3.95 -23.81
N THR A 167 -3.76 -4.75 -23.85
CA THR A 167 -2.39 -4.26 -23.97
C THR A 167 -1.86 -4.55 -25.37
N TYR A 168 -1.32 -3.50 -26.03
CA TYR A 168 -0.68 -3.60 -27.33
C TYR A 168 0.79 -3.25 -27.16
N VAL A 169 1.69 -4.08 -27.70
CA VAL A 169 3.12 -3.83 -27.80
C VAL A 169 3.47 -3.78 -29.27
N MET A 170 3.78 -2.59 -29.76
CA MET A 170 4.00 -2.36 -31.20
C MET A 170 4.99 -1.23 -31.42
N GLU A 171 5.45 -1.05 -32.65
CA GLU A 171 6.16 0.17 -33.04
C GLU A 171 5.25 1.39 -32.87
N TYR A 172 5.86 2.53 -32.54
CA TYR A 172 5.13 3.77 -32.36
C TYR A 172 4.39 4.19 -33.62
N ASN A 173 3.11 4.51 -33.48
CA ASN A 173 2.25 4.94 -34.58
C ASN A 173 1.30 6.04 -34.07
N ASP A 174 1.43 7.24 -34.63
CA ASP A 174 0.65 8.43 -34.21
C ASP A 174 -0.85 8.23 -34.40
N GLU A 175 -1.29 7.56 -35.49
CA GLU A 175 -2.71 7.35 -35.75
C GLU A 175 -3.35 6.43 -34.72
N MET A 176 -2.67 5.35 -34.34
CA MET A 176 -3.15 4.43 -33.31
C MET A 176 -3.18 5.08 -31.92
N VAL A 177 -2.17 5.86 -31.58
CA VAL A 177 -2.13 6.61 -30.30
C VAL A 177 -3.29 7.60 -30.25
N ARG A 178 -3.51 8.35 -31.34
CA ARG A 178 -4.61 9.30 -31.45
C ARG A 178 -5.97 8.59 -31.32
N GLU A 179 -6.16 7.48 -32.03
CA GLU A 179 -7.41 6.72 -31.95
C GLU A 179 -7.68 6.21 -30.52
N ALA A 180 -6.66 5.67 -29.85
CA ALA A 180 -6.76 5.23 -28.47
C ALA A 180 -7.15 6.38 -27.50
N ILE A 181 -6.54 7.56 -27.67
CA ILE A 181 -6.84 8.75 -26.89
C ILE A 181 -8.28 9.19 -27.13
N LEU A 182 -8.71 9.32 -28.39
CA LEU A 182 -10.06 9.76 -28.76
C LEU A 182 -11.12 8.80 -28.24
N ARG A 183 -10.87 7.49 -28.31
CA ARG A 183 -11.77 6.44 -27.81
C ARG A 183 -11.96 6.57 -26.29
N GLU A 184 -10.88 6.84 -25.54
CA GLU A 184 -10.94 7.00 -24.09
C GLU A 184 -11.68 8.30 -23.72
N MET A 185 -11.39 9.39 -24.42
CA MET A 185 -12.07 10.68 -24.21
C MET A 185 -13.57 10.59 -24.52
N ALA A 186 -13.97 9.86 -25.57
CA ALA A 186 -15.38 9.69 -25.95
C ALA A 186 -16.22 9.03 -24.84
N ARG A 187 -15.62 8.20 -24.00
CA ARG A 187 -16.29 7.60 -22.83
C ARG A 187 -16.17 8.42 -21.55
N GLY A 188 -15.58 9.62 -21.60
CA GLY A 188 -15.34 10.47 -20.43
C GLY A 188 -14.15 10.03 -19.56
N GLY A 189 -13.29 9.16 -20.09
CA GLY A 189 -12.09 8.69 -19.40
C GLY A 189 -10.93 9.68 -19.44
N GLN A 190 -9.83 9.30 -18.80
CA GLN A 190 -8.59 10.07 -18.73
C GLN A 190 -7.44 9.24 -19.31
N VAL A 191 -6.47 9.90 -19.90
CA VAL A 191 -5.31 9.27 -20.54
C VAL A 191 -4.02 9.73 -19.87
N TYR A 192 -3.16 8.77 -19.53
CA TYR A 192 -1.76 9.05 -19.16
C TYR A 192 -0.86 8.74 -20.35
N TYR A 193 -0.17 9.77 -20.84
CA TYR A 193 0.90 9.61 -21.81
C TYR A 193 2.25 9.66 -21.10
N VAL A 194 3.00 8.56 -21.11
CA VAL A 194 4.27 8.44 -20.38
C VAL A 194 5.43 8.55 -21.35
N TYR A 195 6.33 9.51 -21.09
CA TYR A 195 7.55 9.73 -21.87
C TYR A 195 8.77 9.65 -20.96
N ASN A 196 9.82 8.93 -21.40
CA ASN A 196 10.96 8.59 -20.55
C ASN A 196 11.96 9.74 -20.31
N ARG A 197 11.83 10.85 -21.06
CA ARG A 197 12.75 11.98 -20.97
C ARG A 197 11.99 13.23 -20.56
N VAL A 198 12.57 14.01 -19.64
CA VAL A 198 11.99 15.29 -19.22
C VAL A 198 12.17 16.35 -20.31
N ASN A 199 13.36 16.33 -20.97
CA ASN A 199 13.64 17.24 -22.08
C ASN A 199 12.80 16.84 -23.31
N GLY A 200 12.10 17.81 -23.91
CA GLY A 200 11.24 17.60 -25.07
C GLY A 200 9.81 17.14 -24.78
N ILE A 201 9.43 16.97 -23.50
CA ILE A 201 8.08 16.55 -23.14
C ILE A 201 7.01 17.58 -23.52
N GLU A 202 7.35 18.87 -23.47
CA GLU A 202 6.46 19.97 -23.86
C GLU A 202 6.18 19.99 -25.36
N GLU A 203 7.18 19.66 -26.19
CA GLU A 203 7.03 19.53 -27.64
C GLU A 203 6.11 18.38 -28.02
N ILE A 204 6.25 17.22 -27.29
CA ILE A 204 5.39 16.06 -27.52
C ILE A 204 3.96 16.33 -27.04
N ALA A 205 3.79 17.11 -25.98
CA ALA A 205 2.47 17.46 -25.46
C ALA A 205 1.74 18.49 -26.35
N ALA A 206 2.47 19.24 -27.19
CA ALA A 206 1.92 20.24 -28.10
C ALA A 206 1.50 19.64 -29.46
N ASN A 207 2.04 18.50 -29.84
CA ASN A 207 1.72 17.76 -31.06
C ASN A 207 0.57 16.78 -30.82
#